data_3a2a493b04ad012753e90382b773e8ae
#
_entry.id   3a2a493b04ad012753e90382b773e8ae
#
_cell.length_a   1.000
_cell.length_b   1.000
_cell.length_c   1.000
_cell.angle_alpha   90.00
_cell.angle_beta   90.00
_cell.angle_gamma   90.00
#
_symmetry.space_group_name_H-M   'P 1'
#
loop_
_entity.id
_entity.type
_entity.pdbx_description
1 polymer ?
#
loop_
_entity_poly.entity_id
_entity_poly.type
_entity_poly.pdbx_seq_one_letter_code
_entity_poly.pdbx_strand_id
1 'polypeptide(L)'
;MRVLPRCGRVAGASALRAQEEAGSRLRLRDFGFQPWAGRQARIASGHPKFMATQLKSRDPRVLYLYGVTQSQPAKSARLVGVDQHSPVEAIECEGVFCWVSRVSADEFEESLTKNMENLDWLATASVAHQRAIGKIAQHVDILPARFGTVFRHENSLRSHIREHVREMGKDFKRIEDAEEWGIKIFETAPVAASIPKARTGKEYLQAKAALLPRKNVARIPEPELAEFQEALSSAAEASAPAGRIGTAQRGLLFQTSLLVKRTNRSRLESVLKRFSRKWADCRRIECSGPWPPYSFVSQDSKPL
;
A
#
# COMPACT_ATOMS: atom_id res chain seq x y z
N MET A 1 -11.03 6.02 -54.12
CA MET A 1 -9.92 5.26 -53.57
C MET A 1 -9.15 6.15 -52.61
N ARG A 2 -9.40 6.09 -51.30
CA ARG A 2 -8.63 6.77 -50.26
C ARG A 2 -8.19 5.70 -49.26
N VAL A 3 -6.90 5.52 -49.18
CA VAL A 3 -6.22 4.55 -48.33
C VAL A 3 -6.22 5.09 -46.89
N LEU A 4 -6.76 4.30 -45.93
CA LEU A 4 -6.66 4.57 -44.49
C LEU A 4 -5.33 3.99 -43.96
N PRO A 5 -4.59 4.68 -43.10
CA PRO A 5 -3.39 4.14 -42.52
C PRO A 5 -3.71 3.13 -41.41
N ARG A 6 -3.04 1.98 -41.44
CA ARG A 6 -3.05 0.93 -40.41
C ARG A 6 -2.48 1.50 -39.10
N CYS A 7 -3.28 1.44 -38.05
CA CYS A 7 -2.81 1.71 -36.70
C CYS A 7 -2.03 0.50 -36.19
N GLY A 8 -0.74 0.73 -35.90
CA GLY A 8 0.20 -0.30 -35.47
C GLY A 8 -0.07 -0.81 -34.05
N ARG A 9 0.05 -2.10 -33.88
CA ARG A 9 0.25 -2.77 -32.60
C ARG A 9 1.52 -2.24 -31.94
N VAL A 10 1.43 -1.68 -30.75
CA VAL A 10 2.45 -1.74 -29.66
C VAL A 10 1.82 -1.19 -28.39
N ALA A 11 1.43 -2.03 -27.46
CA ALA A 11 1.21 -1.65 -26.05
C ALA A 11 1.09 -2.83 -25.07
N GLY A 12 1.39 -4.08 -25.48
CA GLY A 12 1.28 -5.24 -24.57
C GLY A 12 2.56 -5.60 -23.80
N ALA A 13 3.74 -5.18 -24.26
CA ALA A 13 5.03 -5.58 -23.68
C ALA A 13 5.62 -4.55 -22.67
N SER A 14 5.20 -3.29 -22.76
CA SER A 14 5.70 -2.24 -21.86
C SER A 14 5.10 -2.27 -20.45
N ALA A 15 3.87 -2.74 -20.30
CA ALA A 15 3.19 -2.76 -19.00
C ALA A 15 3.77 -3.83 -18.05
N LEU A 16 4.17 -4.99 -18.57
CA LEU A 16 4.79 -6.05 -17.76
C LEU A 16 6.22 -5.70 -17.32
N ARG A 17 7.00 -5.01 -18.15
CA ARG A 17 8.33 -4.50 -17.74
C ARG A 17 8.26 -3.36 -16.75
N ALA A 18 7.25 -2.49 -16.84
CA ALA A 18 7.03 -1.42 -15.87
C ALA A 18 6.63 -1.95 -14.47
N GLN A 19 5.98 -3.13 -14.38
CA GLN A 19 5.67 -3.76 -13.09
C GLN A 19 6.88 -4.42 -12.44
N GLU A 20 7.81 -4.99 -13.21
CA GLU A 20 9.08 -5.51 -12.66
C GLU A 20 10.01 -4.37 -12.21
N GLU A 21 10.06 -3.26 -12.94
CA GLU A 21 10.86 -2.09 -12.54
C GLU A 21 10.20 -1.28 -11.41
N ALA A 22 8.88 -1.24 -11.29
CA ALA A 22 8.17 -0.60 -10.17
C ALA A 22 8.35 -1.36 -8.84
N GLY A 23 8.50 -2.69 -8.88
CA GLY A 23 8.82 -3.52 -7.72
C GLY A 23 10.22 -3.27 -7.14
N SER A 24 11.15 -2.72 -7.92
CA SER A 24 12.53 -2.46 -7.50
C SER A 24 12.85 -0.98 -7.26
N ARG A 25 11.90 -0.04 -7.45
CA ARG A 25 12.08 1.41 -7.24
C ARG A 25 10.96 2.05 -6.42
N LEU A 26 10.52 1.43 -5.33
CA LEU A 26 9.86 2.14 -4.25
C LEU A 26 10.90 3.05 -3.59
N ARG A 27 11.02 4.27 -4.09
CA ARG A 27 11.83 5.30 -3.44
C ARG A 27 11.11 5.69 -2.15
N LEU A 28 11.82 5.65 -1.04
CA LEU A 28 11.41 6.11 0.29
C LEU A 28 10.78 7.53 0.33
N ARG A 29 10.79 8.25 -0.79
CA ARG A 29 10.14 9.57 -0.94
C ARG A 29 8.62 9.54 -0.90
N ASP A 30 8.00 8.41 -1.20
CA ASP A 30 6.53 8.30 -1.27
C ASP A 30 5.89 8.12 0.11
N PHE A 31 6.70 7.86 1.16
CA PHE A 31 6.25 7.72 2.55
C PHE A 31 6.47 8.97 3.41
N GLY A 32 6.93 10.09 2.85
CA GLY A 32 7.03 11.35 3.57
C GLY A 32 8.15 11.43 4.62
N PHE A 33 9.16 10.56 4.61
CA PHE A 33 10.27 10.56 5.55
C PHE A 33 11.50 11.32 4.99
N GLN A 34 11.95 12.35 5.73
CA GLN A 34 13.26 12.97 5.53
C GLN A 34 14.30 12.31 6.44
N PRO A 35 15.51 11.98 5.96
CA PRO A 35 16.55 11.42 6.81
C PRO A 35 17.17 12.50 7.70
N TRP A 36 17.21 12.25 9.02
CA TRP A 36 17.94 13.07 9.98
C TRP A 36 19.38 12.54 10.12
N ALA A 37 20.36 13.42 9.82
CA ALA A 37 21.79 13.15 10.00
C ALA A 37 22.16 13.33 11.49
N GLY A 38 22.44 12.25 12.19
CA GLY A 38 22.87 12.21 13.58
C GLY A 38 24.26 11.57 13.75
N ARG A 39 25.14 12.31 14.37
CA ARG A 39 26.57 12.13 14.67
C ARG A 39 26.99 10.73 15.14
N GLN A 40 28.12 10.28 14.59
CA GLN A 40 28.87 9.11 15.07
C GLN A 40 29.45 9.37 16.48
N ALA A 41 29.13 8.51 17.43
CA ALA A 41 29.87 8.38 18.68
C ALA A 41 30.70 7.10 18.65
N ARG A 42 32.03 7.26 18.75
CA ARG A 42 32.98 6.16 18.95
C ARG A 42 32.83 5.63 20.39
N ILE A 43 32.67 4.34 20.54
CA ILE A 43 32.81 3.68 21.85
C ILE A 43 33.89 2.61 21.74
N ALA A 44 34.78 2.67 22.74
CA ALA A 44 35.98 1.90 22.87
C ALA A 44 35.71 0.44 23.25
N SER A 45 36.61 -0.41 22.80
CA SER A 45 36.75 -1.84 23.09
C SER A 45 37.08 -2.14 24.58
N GLY A 46 36.34 -3.05 25.17
CA GLY A 46 36.70 -3.71 26.43
C GLY A 46 36.01 -5.06 26.51
N HIS A 47 36.79 -6.13 26.33
CA HIS A 47 36.36 -7.51 26.61
C HIS A 47 36.41 -7.83 28.09
N PRO A 48 35.47 -8.63 28.61
CA PRO A 48 35.87 -9.81 29.30
C PRO A 48 35.17 -11.07 28.77
N LYS A 49 35.98 -12.11 28.62
CA LYS A 49 35.56 -13.49 28.36
C LYS A 49 34.75 -14.00 29.53
N PHE A 50 33.50 -14.37 29.31
CA PHE A 50 32.79 -15.32 30.14
C PHE A 50 32.24 -16.42 29.23
N MET A 51 32.83 -17.61 29.31
CA MET A 51 32.24 -18.85 28.80
C MET A 51 31.01 -19.17 29.65
N ALA A 52 29.84 -18.92 29.14
CA ALA A 52 28.63 -19.61 29.54
C ALA A 52 28.14 -20.37 28.33
N THR A 53 28.25 -21.70 28.39
CA THR A 53 27.58 -22.61 27.45
C THR A 53 26.08 -22.46 27.68
N GLN A 54 25.47 -21.46 27.04
CA GLN A 54 24.01 -21.36 26.93
C GLN A 54 23.54 -22.46 26.00
N LEU A 55 22.87 -23.47 26.59
CA LEU A 55 21.88 -24.26 25.85
C LEU A 55 21.04 -23.26 25.02
N LYS A 56 21.13 -23.35 23.67
CA LYS A 56 20.24 -22.64 22.78
C LYS A 56 18.82 -23.06 23.12
N SER A 57 18.14 -22.27 23.96
CA SER A 57 16.69 -22.35 24.07
C SER A 57 16.17 -22.14 22.65
N ARG A 58 15.41 -23.11 22.15
CA ARG A 58 14.72 -22.97 20.89
C ARG A 58 13.88 -21.72 21.01
N ASP A 59 14.22 -20.67 20.24
CA ASP A 59 13.41 -19.46 20.14
C ASP A 59 11.95 -19.89 19.81
N PRO A 60 10.98 -19.60 20.69
CA PRO A 60 9.60 -20.00 20.48
C PRO A 60 9.10 -19.37 19.17
N ARG A 61 8.42 -20.18 18.34
CA ARG A 61 7.89 -19.72 17.06
C ARG A 61 6.41 -19.44 17.15
N VAL A 62 5.98 -18.34 16.53
CA VAL A 62 4.57 -17.95 16.34
C VAL A 62 4.19 -18.01 14.88
N LEU A 63 2.90 -18.13 14.59
CA LEU A 63 2.36 -18.08 13.25
C LEU A 63 2.02 -16.64 12.90
N TYR A 64 2.73 -16.06 11.94
CA TYR A 64 2.41 -14.75 11.36
C TYR A 64 1.46 -14.94 10.18
N LEU A 65 0.26 -14.34 10.26
CA LEU A 65 -0.79 -14.46 9.23
C LEU A 65 -0.66 -13.35 8.18
N TYR A 66 -0.67 -13.72 6.90
CA TYR A 66 -0.70 -12.80 5.77
C TYR A 66 -2.12 -12.56 5.25
N GLY A 67 -2.97 -13.57 5.31
CA GLY A 67 -4.34 -13.50 4.84
C GLY A 67 -4.94 -14.87 4.64
N VAL A 68 -6.19 -14.87 4.19
CA VAL A 68 -6.99 -16.08 3.97
C VAL A 68 -7.47 -16.12 2.53
N THR A 69 -7.48 -17.31 1.91
CA THR A 69 -7.99 -17.55 0.56
C THR A 69 -8.99 -18.70 0.55
N GLN A 70 -9.90 -18.76 -0.42
CA GLN A 70 -10.83 -19.90 -0.58
C GLN A 70 -10.18 -21.07 -1.29
N SER A 71 -9.10 -20.85 -2.04
CA SER A 71 -8.39 -21.89 -2.75
C SER A 71 -6.87 -21.69 -2.61
N GLN A 72 -6.14 -22.77 -2.77
CA GLN A 72 -4.69 -22.74 -2.85
C GLN A 72 -4.27 -22.77 -4.31
N PRO A 73 -3.45 -21.83 -4.81
CA PRO A 73 -2.95 -21.91 -6.19
C PRO A 73 -2.09 -23.15 -6.38
N ALA A 74 -2.28 -23.84 -7.51
CA ALA A 74 -1.60 -25.10 -7.85
C ALA A 74 -0.06 -24.98 -7.89
N LYS A 75 0.47 -23.78 -8.06
CA LYS A 75 1.90 -23.45 -8.02
C LYS A 75 2.12 -22.30 -7.07
N SER A 76 2.32 -22.58 -5.80
CA SER A 76 2.87 -21.58 -4.87
C SER A 76 4.37 -21.43 -5.18
N ALA A 77 4.77 -20.31 -5.73
CA ALA A 77 6.18 -19.91 -5.71
C ALA A 77 6.67 -19.98 -4.26
N ARG A 78 7.93 -20.36 -4.03
CA ARG A 78 8.52 -20.28 -2.68
C ARG A 78 8.49 -18.83 -2.21
N LEU A 79 7.46 -18.50 -1.44
CA LEU A 79 7.32 -17.16 -0.86
C LEU A 79 8.14 -17.10 0.41
N VAL A 80 8.86 -15.99 0.57
CA VAL A 80 9.63 -15.70 1.78
C VAL A 80 8.79 -14.78 2.66
N GLY A 81 8.77 -15.09 3.96
CA GLY A 81 7.97 -14.40 4.96
C GLY A 81 8.47 -13.02 5.35
N VAL A 82 7.80 -12.45 6.33
CA VAL A 82 8.03 -11.10 6.87
C VAL A 82 9.43 -10.91 7.46
N ASP A 83 10.00 -11.98 8.02
CA ASP A 83 11.37 -12.06 8.56
C ASP A 83 12.44 -12.27 7.46
N GLN A 84 12.04 -12.35 6.18
CA GLN A 84 12.88 -12.59 5.02
C GLN A 84 13.60 -13.96 5.00
N HIS A 85 13.24 -14.88 5.88
CA HIS A 85 13.90 -16.17 6.03
C HIS A 85 12.92 -17.32 6.02
N SER A 86 11.84 -17.22 6.79
CA SER A 86 10.85 -18.28 6.92
C SER A 86 10.01 -18.43 5.67
N PRO A 87 9.70 -19.66 5.23
CA PRO A 87 8.80 -19.85 4.09
C PRO A 87 7.38 -19.46 4.47
N VAL A 88 6.61 -18.97 3.49
CA VAL A 88 5.17 -18.81 3.61
C VAL A 88 4.50 -20.12 3.18
N GLU A 89 3.67 -20.67 4.05
CA GLU A 89 2.91 -21.91 3.86
C GLU A 89 1.41 -21.66 3.97
N ALA A 90 0.61 -22.53 3.35
CA ALA A 90 -0.85 -22.49 3.47
C ALA A 90 -1.31 -23.59 4.42
N ILE A 91 -2.07 -23.23 5.45
CA ILE A 91 -2.72 -24.16 6.39
C ILE A 91 -4.21 -24.14 6.10
N GLU A 92 -4.78 -25.30 5.81
CA GLU A 92 -6.23 -25.44 5.64
C GLU A 92 -6.94 -25.37 7.00
N CYS A 93 -7.91 -24.47 7.12
CA CYS A 93 -8.72 -24.25 8.30
C CYS A 93 -10.17 -24.00 7.90
N GLU A 94 -11.12 -24.85 8.34
CA GLU A 94 -12.56 -24.66 8.13
C GLU A 94 -12.95 -24.39 6.65
N GLY A 95 -12.25 -25.06 5.71
CA GLY A 95 -12.50 -24.94 4.28
C GLY A 95 -11.89 -23.71 3.60
N VAL A 96 -11.05 -22.96 4.30
CA VAL A 96 -10.25 -21.88 3.75
C VAL A 96 -8.76 -22.12 3.99
N PHE A 97 -7.88 -21.42 3.28
CA PHE A 97 -6.44 -21.53 3.38
C PHE A 97 -5.84 -20.30 4.04
N CYS A 98 -5.23 -20.48 5.22
CA CYS A 98 -4.52 -19.46 5.97
C CYS A 98 -3.06 -19.43 5.52
N TRP A 99 -2.61 -18.31 4.98
CA TRP A 99 -1.23 -18.12 4.56
C TRP A 99 -0.40 -17.60 5.72
N VAL A 100 0.56 -18.41 6.19
CA VAL A 100 1.33 -18.11 7.40
C VAL A 100 2.82 -18.34 7.18
N SER A 101 3.65 -17.75 8.04
CA SER A 101 5.04 -18.14 8.26
C SER A 101 5.30 -18.31 9.75
N ARG A 102 6.25 -19.22 10.10
CA ARG A 102 6.68 -19.46 11.47
C ARG A 102 7.85 -18.54 11.79
N VAL A 103 7.57 -17.47 12.53
CA VAL A 103 8.55 -16.41 12.86
C VAL A 103 8.92 -16.44 14.35
N SER A 104 9.98 -15.73 14.74
CA SER A 104 10.39 -15.59 16.13
C SER A 104 9.30 -14.92 16.98
N ALA A 105 8.95 -15.51 18.13
CA ALA A 105 8.02 -14.91 19.07
C ALA A 105 8.61 -13.65 19.72
N ASP A 106 9.92 -13.64 20.01
CA ASP A 106 10.58 -12.45 20.55
C ASP A 106 10.43 -11.25 19.60
N GLU A 107 10.66 -11.45 18.30
CA GLU A 107 10.63 -10.37 17.30
C GLU A 107 9.20 -9.90 16.97
N PHE A 108 8.26 -10.84 16.78
CA PHE A 108 6.93 -10.56 16.19
C PHE A 108 5.78 -10.62 17.19
N GLU A 109 6.01 -10.95 18.46
CA GLU A 109 5.01 -10.91 19.54
C GLU A 109 5.52 -10.07 20.71
N GLU A 110 6.60 -10.49 21.40
CA GLU A 110 7.06 -9.85 22.64
C GLU A 110 7.63 -8.45 22.39
N SER A 111 8.45 -8.29 21.37
CA SER A 111 9.09 -7.01 21.00
C SER A 111 8.36 -6.25 19.89
N LEU A 112 7.21 -6.72 19.39
CA LEU A 112 6.53 -6.13 18.23
C LEU A 112 6.29 -4.62 18.39
N THR A 113 5.73 -4.19 19.52
CA THR A 113 5.45 -2.75 19.77
C THR A 113 6.72 -1.92 19.69
N LYS A 114 7.81 -2.38 20.32
CA LYS A 114 9.12 -1.72 20.29
C LYS A 114 9.71 -1.70 18.87
N ASN A 115 9.60 -2.82 18.16
CA ASN A 115 10.10 -2.94 16.79
C ASN A 115 9.32 -2.03 15.82
N MET A 116 8.02 -1.83 16.03
CA MET A 116 7.21 -0.87 15.24
C MET A 116 7.63 0.59 15.43
N GLU A 117 8.33 0.95 16.50
CA GLU A 117 8.93 2.27 16.69
C GLU A 117 10.25 2.43 15.90
N ASN A 118 10.89 1.32 15.52
CA ASN A 118 12.07 1.33 14.66
C ASN A 118 11.65 1.42 13.19
N LEU A 119 11.87 2.58 12.59
CA LEU A 119 11.41 2.88 11.22
C LEU A 119 12.07 1.98 10.16
N ASP A 120 13.33 1.60 10.32
CA ASP A 120 14.03 0.73 9.37
C ASP A 120 13.49 -0.70 9.42
N TRP A 121 13.25 -1.21 10.63
CA TRP A 121 12.62 -2.52 10.82
C TRP A 121 11.19 -2.51 10.26
N LEU A 122 10.39 -1.50 10.64
CA LEU A 122 9.00 -1.37 10.18
C LEU A 122 8.90 -1.29 8.67
N ALA A 123 9.75 -0.49 8.02
CA ALA A 123 9.78 -0.37 6.56
C ALA A 123 10.12 -1.71 5.90
N THR A 124 11.14 -2.40 6.41
CA THR A 124 11.58 -3.70 5.88
C THR A 124 10.50 -4.77 6.03
N ALA A 125 9.95 -4.92 7.23
CA ALA A 125 8.92 -5.91 7.53
C ALA A 125 7.60 -5.61 6.78
N SER A 126 7.19 -4.33 6.69
CA SER A 126 5.99 -3.93 5.96
C SER A 126 6.10 -4.24 4.46
N VAL A 127 7.26 -3.97 3.85
CA VAL A 127 7.50 -4.30 2.43
C VAL A 127 7.47 -5.81 2.21
N ALA A 128 8.07 -6.61 3.11
CA ALA A 128 8.06 -8.06 3.02
C ALA A 128 6.63 -8.63 3.16
N HIS A 129 5.85 -8.13 4.13
CA HIS A 129 4.44 -8.47 4.32
C HIS A 129 3.62 -8.17 3.06
N GLN A 130 3.69 -6.95 2.54
CA GLN A 130 2.96 -6.54 1.33
C GLN A 130 3.38 -7.35 0.11
N ARG A 131 4.66 -7.68 -0.03
CA ARG A 131 5.18 -8.53 -1.13
C ARG A 131 4.57 -9.92 -1.08
N ALA A 132 4.49 -10.54 0.09
CA ALA A 132 3.91 -11.87 0.25
C ALA A 132 2.43 -11.87 -0.16
N ILE A 133 1.64 -10.94 0.39
CA ILE A 133 0.21 -10.82 0.08
C ILE A 133 0.00 -10.48 -1.40
N GLY A 134 0.75 -9.53 -1.95
CA GLY A 134 0.64 -9.12 -3.35
C GLY A 134 0.93 -10.27 -4.32
N LYS A 135 1.89 -11.16 -3.99
CA LYS A 135 2.16 -12.35 -4.82
C LYS A 135 1.04 -13.39 -4.74
N ILE A 136 0.42 -13.57 -3.57
CA ILE A 136 -0.74 -14.46 -3.43
C ILE A 136 -1.93 -13.89 -4.22
N ALA A 137 -2.20 -12.59 -4.09
CA ALA A 137 -3.29 -11.89 -4.76
C ALA A 137 -3.22 -11.89 -6.30
N GLN A 138 -2.04 -12.13 -6.87
CA GLN A 138 -1.88 -12.31 -8.33
C GLN A 138 -2.57 -13.57 -8.87
N HIS A 139 -2.82 -14.56 -8.00
CA HIS A 139 -3.32 -15.86 -8.40
C HIS A 139 -4.71 -16.19 -7.87
N VAL A 140 -5.07 -15.66 -6.70
CA VAL A 140 -6.33 -15.92 -6.01
C VAL A 140 -6.80 -14.70 -5.27
N ASP A 141 -8.11 -14.58 -5.05
CA ASP A 141 -8.66 -13.54 -4.19
C ASP A 141 -8.27 -13.83 -2.73
N ILE A 142 -7.75 -12.82 -2.05
CA ILE A 142 -7.25 -12.93 -0.68
C ILE A 142 -7.94 -11.91 0.23
N LEU A 143 -8.36 -12.34 1.40
CA LEU A 143 -8.70 -11.47 2.52
C LEU A 143 -7.38 -11.15 3.26
N PRO A 144 -6.80 -9.96 3.07
CA PRO A 144 -5.49 -9.65 3.65
C PRO A 144 -5.59 -9.43 5.15
N ALA A 145 -4.67 -10.04 5.90
CA ALA A 145 -4.52 -9.78 7.32
C ALA A 145 -3.80 -8.43 7.56
N ARG A 146 -4.04 -7.82 8.71
CA ARG A 146 -3.28 -6.63 9.13
C ARG A 146 -1.83 -6.99 9.42
N PHE A 147 -0.93 -6.04 9.21
CA PHE A 147 0.45 -6.17 9.62
C PHE A 147 0.54 -6.46 11.13
N GLY A 148 1.36 -7.45 11.49
CA GLY A 148 1.55 -7.85 12.88
C GLY A 148 0.50 -8.82 13.44
N THR A 149 -0.37 -9.41 12.60
CA THR A 149 -1.33 -10.43 13.04
C THR A 149 -0.58 -11.75 13.29
N VAL A 150 -0.51 -12.16 14.55
CA VAL A 150 0.20 -13.38 14.99
C VAL A 150 -0.69 -14.28 15.83
N PHE A 151 -0.39 -15.59 15.78
CA PHE A 151 -1.04 -16.62 16.60
C PHE A 151 0.03 -17.51 17.25
N ARG A 152 -0.08 -17.73 18.55
CA ARG A 152 0.90 -18.58 19.31
C ARG A 152 0.89 -20.03 18.83
N HIS A 153 -0.28 -20.53 18.48
CA HIS A 153 -0.47 -21.94 18.12
C HIS A 153 -1.46 -22.06 16.96
N GLU A 154 -1.34 -23.14 16.19
CA GLU A 154 -2.26 -23.47 15.12
C GLU A 154 -3.72 -23.60 15.61
N ASN A 155 -3.92 -24.12 16.83
CA ASN A 155 -5.25 -24.22 17.43
C ASN A 155 -5.90 -22.85 17.65
N SER A 156 -5.14 -21.82 18.05
CA SER A 156 -5.68 -20.47 18.21
C SER A 156 -6.05 -19.84 16.87
N LEU A 157 -5.24 -20.08 15.83
CA LEU A 157 -5.57 -19.69 14.45
C LEU A 157 -6.88 -20.38 13.98
N ARG A 158 -7.00 -21.70 14.17
CA ARG A 158 -8.19 -22.47 13.77
C ARG A 158 -9.45 -22.00 14.51
N SER A 159 -9.35 -21.72 15.81
CA SER A 159 -10.47 -21.17 16.57
C SER A 159 -10.92 -19.81 16.05
N HIS A 160 -9.97 -18.92 15.80
CA HIS A 160 -10.24 -17.61 15.22
C HIS A 160 -10.93 -17.72 13.85
N ILE A 161 -10.45 -18.57 12.96
CA ILE A 161 -11.08 -18.78 11.64
C ILE A 161 -12.50 -19.33 11.79
N ARG A 162 -12.71 -20.32 12.67
CA ARG A 162 -14.05 -20.90 12.93
C ARG A 162 -15.07 -19.85 13.39
N GLU A 163 -14.65 -18.93 14.23
CA GLU A 163 -15.51 -17.85 14.74
C GLU A 163 -15.90 -16.86 13.64
N HIS A 164 -15.00 -16.62 12.67
CA HIS A 164 -15.18 -15.57 11.65
C HIS A 164 -15.49 -16.09 10.24
N VAL A 165 -15.54 -17.41 10.01
CA VAL A 165 -15.68 -18.02 8.67
C VAL A 165 -16.95 -17.53 7.92
N ARG A 166 -18.03 -17.26 8.64
CA ARG A 166 -19.26 -16.74 8.03
C ARG A 166 -19.11 -15.30 7.51
N GLU A 167 -18.40 -14.49 8.24
CA GLU A 167 -18.09 -13.10 7.86
C GLU A 167 -17.11 -13.06 6.70
N MET A 168 -16.05 -13.86 6.78
CA MET A 168 -15.10 -14.09 5.67
C MET A 168 -15.81 -14.50 4.39
N GLY A 169 -16.84 -15.37 4.48
CA GLY A 169 -17.65 -15.77 3.32
C GLY A 169 -18.41 -14.61 2.66
N LYS A 170 -18.86 -13.61 3.43
CA LYS A 170 -19.45 -12.38 2.88
C LYS A 170 -18.39 -11.48 2.23
N ASP A 171 -17.24 -11.38 2.87
CA ASP A 171 -16.12 -10.58 2.35
C ASP A 171 -15.58 -11.15 1.06
N PHE A 172 -15.40 -12.48 0.95
CA PHE A 172 -15.01 -13.12 -0.30
C PHE A 172 -15.98 -12.80 -1.45
N LYS A 173 -17.30 -12.88 -1.20
CA LYS A 173 -18.29 -12.48 -2.20
C LYS A 173 -18.19 -11.02 -2.62
N ARG A 174 -17.85 -10.15 -1.66
CA ARG A 174 -17.67 -8.70 -1.94
C ARG A 174 -16.47 -8.44 -2.82
N ILE A 175 -15.33 -9.11 -2.56
CA ILE A 175 -14.06 -8.86 -3.26
C ILE A 175 -13.86 -9.77 -4.48
N GLU A 176 -14.81 -10.66 -4.79
CA GLU A 176 -14.71 -11.61 -5.88
C GLU A 176 -14.31 -10.94 -7.19
N ASP A 177 -13.19 -11.39 -7.77
CA ASP A 177 -12.60 -10.84 -9.01
C ASP A 177 -12.38 -9.31 -8.98
N ALA A 178 -12.15 -8.74 -7.80
CA ALA A 178 -11.96 -7.31 -7.61
C ALA A 178 -10.60 -6.97 -6.98
N GLU A 179 -10.18 -5.74 -7.18
CA GLU A 179 -8.92 -5.19 -6.71
C GLU A 179 -9.14 -3.82 -6.09
N GLU A 180 -8.32 -3.46 -5.12
CA GLU A 180 -8.36 -2.12 -4.53
C GLU A 180 -7.46 -1.16 -5.31
N TRP A 181 -7.99 0.05 -5.60
CA TRP A 181 -7.27 1.14 -6.23
C TRP A 181 -7.36 2.40 -5.38
N GLY A 182 -6.21 2.96 -5.01
CA GLY A 182 -6.14 4.23 -4.29
C GLY A 182 -6.11 5.40 -5.27
N ILE A 183 -7.01 6.38 -5.07
CA ILE A 183 -7.07 7.60 -5.87
C ILE A 183 -6.77 8.79 -4.97
N LYS A 184 -5.85 9.65 -5.40
CA LYS A 184 -5.52 10.92 -4.75
C LYS A 184 -5.54 12.05 -5.75
N ILE A 185 -6.03 13.20 -5.33
CA ILE A 185 -5.99 14.45 -6.12
C ILE A 185 -5.17 15.46 -5.33
N PHE A 186 -4.16 15.99 -5.99
CA PHE A 186 -3.32 17.05 -5.44
C PHE A 186 -3.52 18.34 -6.22
N GLU A 187 -3.39 19.45 -5.53
CA GLU A 187 -3.21 20.75 -6.15
C GLU A 187 -1.87 20.76 -6.90
N THR A 188 -1.89 21.15 -8.16
CA THR A 188 -0.65 21.41 -8.89
C THR A 188 -0.20 22.81 -8.48
N ALA A 189 0.96 22.93 -7.82
CA ALA A 189 1.55 24.24 -7.58
C ALA A 189 1.69 24.94 -8.93
N PRO A 190 1.24 26.21 -9.08
CA PRO A 190 1.48 26.96 -10.29
C PRO A 190 2.98 26.89 -10.59
N VAL A 191 3.32 26.53 -11.83
CA VAL A 191 4.70 26.57 -12.30
C VAL A 191 5.24 27.92 -11.87
N ALA A 192 6.27 27.92 -11.02
CA ALA A 192 6.83 29.14 -10.46
C ALA A 192 7.18 30.03 -11.67
N ALA A 193 6.34 31.03 -11.91
CA ALA A 193 6.66 32.04 -12.89
C ALA A 193 8.04 32.56 -12.50
N SER A 194 9.00 32.47 -13.42
CA SER A 194 10.37 32.95 -13.19
C SER A 194 10.24 34.35 -12.55
N ILE A 195 10.82 34.54 -11.37
CA ILE A 195 10.77 35.83 -10.70
C ILE A 195 11.32 36.84 -11.73
N PRO A 196 10.53 37.82 -12.19
CA PRO A 196 11.03 38.83 -13.10
C PRO A 196 12.27 39.45 -12.47
N LYS A 197 13.31 39.72 -13.25
CA LYS A 197 14.52 40.36 -12.73
C LYS A 197 14.10 41.66 -12.04
N ALA A 198 13.92 41.62 -10.74
CA ALA A 198 13.53 42.78 -9.93
C ALA A 198 14.73 43.75 -9.88
N ARG A 199 14.49 45.01 -10.18
CA ARG A 199 15.51 46.07 -10.14
C ARG A 199 15.72 46.57 -8.71
N THR A 200 14.75 46.37 -7.80
CA THR A 200 14.80 46.81 -6.40
C THR A 200 14.41 45.68 -5.45
N GLY A 201 14.91 45.71 -4.21
CA GLY A 201 14.56 44.75 -3.17
C GLY A 201 13.06 44.75 -2.86
N LYS A 202 12.38 45.90 -3.00
CA LYS A 202 10.93 46.04 -2.80
C LYS A 202 10.14 45.30 -3.88
N GLU A 203 10.53 45.41 -5.16
CA GLU A 203 9.94 44.69 -6.28
C GLU A 203 10.15 43.18 -6.14
N TYR A 204 11.35 42.76 -5.69
CA TYR A 204 11.64 41.36 -5.40
C TYR A 204 10.71 40.78 -4.31
N LEU A 205 10.52 41.51 -3.20
CA LEU A 205 9.66 41.07 -2.11
C LEU A 205 8.20 41.05 -2.53
N GLN A 206 7.72 42.02 -3.32
CA GLN A 206 6.38 42.02 -3.87
C GLN A 206 6.14 40.87 -4.84
N ALA A 207 7.08 40.62 -5.78
CA ALA A 207 7.02 39.48 -6.68
C ALA A 207 7.04 38.14 -5.92
N LYS A 208 7.90 38.03 -4.90
CA LYS A 208 7.97 36.85 -4.02
C LYS A 208 6.69 36.67 -3.20
N ALA A 209 6.10 37.74 -2.68
CA ALA A 209 4.83 37.69 -1.95
C ALA A 209 3.65 37.28 -2.86
N ALA A 210 3.66 37.69 -4.12
CA ALA A 210 2.66 37.27 -5.12
C ALA A 210 2.81 35.80 -5.52
N LEU A 211 4.02 35.22 -5.38
CA LEU A 211 4.31 33.80 -5.66
C LEU A 211 4.11 32.92 -4.44
N LEU A 212 3.92 33.49 -3.24
CA LEU A 212 3.57 32.69 -2.07
C LEU A 212 2.15 32.13 -2.26
N PRO A 213 1.95 30.80 -2.12
CA PRO A 213 0.63 30.23 -2.22
C PRO A 213 -0.28 30.92 -1.20
N ARG A 214 -1.36 31.51 -1.69
CA ARG A 214 -2.41 32.04 -0.80
C ARG A 214 -2.85 30.90 0.10
N LYS A 215 -3.02 31.18 1.41
CA LYS A 215 -3.44 30.19 2.44
C LYS A 215 -4.86 29.60 2.22
N ASN A 216 -5.52 29.94 1.13
CA ASN A 216 -6.76 29.28 0.75
C ASN A 216 -6.37 27.89 0.20
N VAL A 217 -6.58 26.87 1.01
CA VAL A 217 -6.56 25.48 0.56
C VAL A 217 -7.53 25.43 -0.61
N ALA A 218 -7.01 25.34 -1.84
CA ALA A 218 -7.82 25.26 -3.03
C ALA A 218 -8.67 24.00 -2.90
N ARG A 219 -9.97 24.15 -2.70
CA ARG A 219 -10.93 23.05 -2.69
C ARG A 219 -11.34 22.76 -4.13
N ILE A 220 -11.60 21.50 -4.42
CA ILE A 220 -12.29 21.16 -5.67
C ILE A 220 -13.71 21.70 -5.53
N PRO A 221 -14.22 22.49 -6.52
CA PRO A 221 -15.61 22.92 -6.50
C PRO A 221 -16.55 21.71 -6.36
N GLU A 222 -17.56 21.84 -5.53
CA GLU A 222 -18.49 20.75 -5.21
C GLU A 222 -19.08 20.06 -6.45
N PRO A 223 -19.58 20.78 -7.48
CA PRO A 223 -20.12 20.14 -8.68
C PRO A 223 -19.06 19.38 -9.49
N GLU A 224 -17.80 19.85 -9.51
CA GLU A 224 -16.72 19.13 -10.21
C GLU A 224 -16.29 17.86 -9.44
N LEU A 225 -16.29 17.92 -8.10
CA LEU A 225 -15.99 16.77 -7.25
C LEU A 225 -17.10 15.73 -7.38
N ALA A 226 -18.37 16.14 -7.34
CA ALA A 226 -19.51 15.26 -7.51
C ALA A 226 -19.49 14.55 -8.88
N GLU A 227 -19.21 15.27 -9.98
CA GLU A 227 -19.04 14.68 -11.31
C GLU A 227 -17.93 13.63 -11.35
N PHE A 228 -16.81 13.91 -10.67
CA PHE A 228 -15.71 12.96 -10.59
C PHE A 228 -16.07 11.71 -9.77
N GLN A 229 -16.72 11.90 -8.62
CA GLN A 229 -17.15 10.80 -7.76
C GLN A 229 -18.18 9.90 -8.44
N GLU A 230 -19.15 10.49 -9.16
CA GLU A 230 -20.12 9.75 -9.97
C GLU A 230 -19.44 8.94 -11.08
N ALA A 231 -18.48 9.56 -11.77
CA ALA A 231 -17.71 8.86 -12.80
C ALA A 231 -16.90 7.69 -12.21
N LEU A 232 -16.28 7.85 -11.03
CA LEU A 232 -15.58 6.77 -10.34
C LEU A 232 -16.55 5.66 -9.92
N SER A 233 -17.71 6.01 -9.38
CA SER A 233 -18.75 5.05 -8.97
C SER A 233 -19.25 4.21 -10.14
N SER A 234 -19.25 4.75 -11.36
CA SER A 234 -19.61 4.00 -12.57
C SER A 234 -18.59 2.91 -12.95
N ALA A 235 -17.36 2.98 -12.43
CA ALA A 235 -16.28 2.05 -12.73
C ALA A 235 -15.94 1.12 -11.54
N ALA A 236 -16.46 1.42 -10.36
CA ALA A 236 -16.16 0.70 -9.13
C ALA A 236 -17.41 0.02 -8.55
N GLU A 237 -17.22 -1.10 -7.87
CA GLU A 237 -18.27 -1.81 -7.12
C GLU A 237 -18.57 -1.11 -5.78
N ALA A 238 -17.52 -0.54 -5.18
CA ALA A 238 -17.62 0.17 -3.91
C ALA A 238 -16.51 1.23 -3.78
N SER A 239 -16.74 2.20 -2.89
CA SER A 239 -15.74 3.16 -2.47
C SER A 239 -15.63 3.20 -0.95
N ALA A 240 -14.43 3.42 -0.45
CA ALA A 240 -14.16 3.57 0.97
C ALA A 240 -13.30 4.83 1.21
N PRO A 241 -13.46 5.51 2.35
CA PRO A 241 -12.53 6.56 2.73
C PRO A 241 -11.12 5.96 2.79
N ALA A 242 -10.16 6.61 2.15
CA ALA A 242 -8.78 6.16 2.28
C ALA A 242 -8.34 6.28 3.75
N GLY A 243 -7.57 5.30 4.22
CA GLY A 243 -7.08 5.28 5.59
C GLY A 243 -6.37 6.59 5.98
N ARG A 244 -6.35 6.91 7.27
CA ARG A 244 -5.79 8.18 7.81
C ARG A 244 -4.28 8.35 7.60
N ILE A 245 -3.58 7.31 7.14
CA ILE A 245 -2.15 7.35 6.84
C ILE A 245 -1.95 8.19 5.59
N GLY A 246 -1.46 9.42 5.76
CA GLY A 246 -1.15 10.33 4.65
C GLY A 246 -2.06 11.54 4.49
N THR A 247 -3.01 11.81 5.40
CA THR A 247 -3.85 13.03 5.37
C THR A 247 -3.05 14.33 5.50
N ALA A 248 -1.80 14.27 5.97
CA ALA A 248 -0.90 15.42 6.10
C ALA A 248 -0.09 15.72 4.82
N GLN A 249 -0.40 15.07 3.67
CA GLN A 249 0.31 15.34 2.43
C GLN A 249 -0.02 16.75 1.91
N ARG A 250 1.03 17.55 1.69
CA ARG A 250 0.89 18.93 1.20
C ARG A 250 0.16 18.95 -0.14
N GLY A 251 -0.88 19.76 -0.22
CA GLY A 251 -1.66 19.92 -1.45
C GLY A 251 -2.67 18.80 -1.74
N LEU A 252 -2.86 17.84 -0.84
CA LEU A 252 -3.88 16.81 -0.99
C LEU A 252 -5.28 17.43 -0.87
N LEU A 253 -6.09 17.29 -1.93
CA LEU A 253 -7.45 17.83 -2.02
C LEU A 253 -8.52 16.77 -1.80
N PHE A 254 -8.25 15.54 -2.26
CA PHE A 254 -9.19 14.42 -2.20
C PHE A 254 -8.44 13.10 -2.17
N GLN A 255 -8.97 12.10 -1.46
CA GLN A 255 -8.49 10.73 -1.52
C GLN A 255 -9.62 9.73 -1.26
N THR A 256 -9.57 8.60 -1.93
CA THR A 256 -10.50 7.49 -1.76
C THR A 256 -9.84 6.16 -2.16
N SER A 257 -10.35 5.06 -1.61
CA SER A 257 -10.09 3.70 -2.11
C SER A 257 -11.29 3.22 -2.90
N LEU A 258 -11.06 2.55 -4.01
CA LEU A 258 -12.08 1.97 -4.89
C LEU A 258 -11.90 0.46 -4.97
N LEU A 259 -13.00 -0.28 -4.87
CA LEU A 259 -13.05 -1.70 -5.21
C LEU A 259 -13.49 -1.82 -6.67
N VAL A 260 -12.63 -2.34 -7.53
CA VAL A 260 -12.84 -2.37 -8.97
C VAL A 260 -12.71 -3.79 -9.48
N LYS A 261 -13.73 -4.31 -10.17
CA LYS A 261 -13.64 -5.60 -10.87
C LYS A 261 -12.50 -5.57 -11.89
N ARG A 262 -11.75 -6.65 -12.02
CA ARG A 262 -10.64 -6.74 -13.00
C ARG A 262 -11.11 -6.42 -14.42
N THR A 263 -12.34 -6.77 -14.75
CA THR A 263 -12.99 -6.45 -16.04
C THR A 263 -13.25 -4.96 -16.24
N ASN A 264 -13.41 -4.18 -15.16
CA ASN A 264 -13.70 -2.75 -15.19
C ASN A 264 -12.45 -1.85 -15.14
N ARG A 265 -11.25 -2.45 -15.11
CA ARG A 265 -9.99 -1.70 -15.03
C ARG A 265 -9.83 -0.66 -16.14
N SER A 266 -10.12 -1.03 -17.38
CA SER A 266 -10.05 -0.11 -18.54
C SER A 266 -11.04 1.06 -18.44
N ARG A 267 -12.20 0.84 -17.79
CA ARG A 267 -13.19 1.89 -17.53
C ARG A 267 -12.66 2.89 -16.51
N LEU A 268 -12.06 2.40 -15.41
CA LEU A 268 -11.38 3.26 -14.43
C LEU A 268 -10.29 4.10 -15.10
N GLU A 269 -9.41 3.48 -15.88
CA GLU A 269 -8.35 4.18 -16.60
C GLU A 269 -8.90 5.29 -17.51
N SER A 270 -10.01 5.04 -18.21
CA SER A 270 -10.66 6.01 -19.08
C SER A 270 -11.21 7.21 -18.30
N VAL A 271 -11.82 6.96 -17.12
CA VAL A 271 -12.30 8.01 -16.21
C VAL A 271 -11.11 8.87 -15.75
N LEU A 272 -10.07 8.24 -15.22
CA LEU A 272 -8.88 8.94 -14.72
C LEU A 272 -8.21 9.77 -15.81
N LYS A 273 -8.07 9.22 -17.03
CA LYS A 273 -7.49 9.93 -18.17
C LYS A 273 -8.33 11.14 -18.60
N ARG A 274 -9.67 11.03 -18.58
CA ARG A 274 -10.57 12.14 -18.87
C ARG A 274 -10.37 13.30 -17.89
N PHE A 275 -10.39 13.02 -16.58
CA PHE A 275 -10.25 14.04 -15.56
C PHE A 275 -8.83 14.58 -15.44
N SER A 276 -7.80 13.76 -15.66
CA SER A 276 -6.41 14.23 -15.72
C SER A 276 -6.21 15.26 -16.84
N ARG A 277 -6.89 15.11 -17.99
CA ARG A 277 -6.87 16.11 -19.05
C ARG A 277 -7.68 17.36 -18.67
N LYS A 278 -8.88 17.18 -18.09
CA LYS A 278 -9.75 18.28 -17.66
C LYS A 278 -9.08 19.19 -16.63
N TRP A 279 -8.22 18.62 -15.76
CA TRP A 279 -7.60 19.29 -14.65
C TRP A 279 -6.09 19.53 -14.80
N ALA A 280 -5.51 19.31 -15.97
CA ALA A 280 -4.05 19.32 -16.19
C ALA A 280 -3.34 20.56 -15.64
N ASP A 281 -3.97 21.73 -15.72
CA ASP A 281 -3.35 23.00 -15.35
C ASP A 281 -3.44 23.32 -13.85
N CYS A 282 -4.33 22.64 -13.09
CA CYS A 282 -4.61 23.02 -11.72
C CYS A 282 -4.54 21.86 -10.73
N ARG A 283 -4.65 20.61 -11.19
CA ARG A 283 -4.69 19.44 -10.32
C ARG A 283 -3.99 18.25 -10.96
N ARG A 284 -3.42 17.41 -10.11
CA ARG A 284 -2.77 16.16 -10.49
C ARG A 284 -3.50 14.99 -9.82
N ILE A 285 -3.89 14.00 -10.61
CA ILE A 285 -4.47 12.76 -10.12
C ILE A 285 -3.36 11.72 -10.02
N GLU A 286 -3.26 11.09 -8.87
CA GLU A 286 -2.43 9.91 -8.63
C GLU A 286 -3.33 8.70 -8.44
N CYS A 287 -3.01 7.62 -9.13
CA CYS A 287 -3.63 6.32 -8.99
C CYS A 287 -2.58 5.30 -8.57
N SER A 288 -2.88 4.53 -7.54
CA SER A 288 -2.02 3.47 -7.04
C SER A 288 -2.79 2.16 -6.94
N GLY A 289 -2.14 1.06 -7.22
CA GLY A 289 -2.73 -0.27 -7.24
C GLY A 289 -2.30 -1.07 -8.48
N PRO A 290 -2.83 -2.26 -8.69
CA PRO A 290 -3.83 -2.91 -7.83
C PRO A 290 -3.25 -3.34 -6.48
N TRP A 291 -4.02 -3.13 -5.43
CA TRP A 291 -3.71 -3.57 -4.07
C TRP A 291 -4.66 -4.69 -3.64
N PRO A 292 -4.25 -5.58 -2.72
CA PRO A 292 -5.18 -6.43 -1.99
C PRO A 292 -6.25 -5.57 -1.28
N PRO A 293 -7.50 -6.02 -1.17
CA PRO A 293 -8.66 -5.17 -0.82
C PRO A 293 -8.78 -4.90 0.69
N TYR A 294 -7.77 -4.32 1.31
CA TYR A 294 -7.72 -4.02 2.75
C TYR A 294 -8.88 -3.15 3.25
N SER A 295 -9.32 -2.20 2.40
CA SER A 295 -10.38 -1.25 2.78
C SER A 295 -11.78 -1.84 2.68
N PHE A 296 -11.92 -3.05 2.12
CA PHE A 296 -13.19 -3.67 1.77
C PHE A 296 -13.44 -5.01 2.47
N VAL A 297 -12.54 -5.42 3.35
CA VAL A 297 -12.73 -6.59 4.20
C VAL A 297 -13.14 -6.16 5.60
N SER A 298 -13.97 -6.98 6.24
CA SER A 298 -14.37 -6.75 7.62
C SER A 298 -13.12 -6.75 8.51
N GLN A 299 -13.01 -5.71 9.33
CA GLN A 299 -11.89 -5.57 10.24
C GLN A 299 -12.33 -6.12 11.58
N ASP A 300 -11.69 -7.19 12.04
CA ASP A 300 -11.88 -7.64 13.41
C ASP A 300 -11.60 -6.47 14.35
N SER A 301 -12.64 -6.07 15.10
CA SER A 301 -12.61 -4.86 15.91
C SER A 301 -11.78 -4.99 17.19
N LYS A 302 -11.06 -6.10 17.38
CA LYS A 302 -10.16 -6.29 18.50
C LYS A 302 -8.75 -6.65 18.02
N PRO A 303 -7.75 -5.79 18.29
CA PRO A 303 -6.37 -6.29 18.37
C PRO A 303 -6.31 -7.28 19.55
N LEU A 304 -5.67 -8.42 19.33
CA LEU A 304 -5.32 -9.36 20.38
C LEU A 304 -4.32 -8.73 21.35
#